data_44cee5af9e2717ccbdb6bf35a478b352
#
_entry.id   44cee5af9e2717ccbdb6bf35a478b352
#
_cell.length_a   1.000
_cell.length_b   1.000
_cell.length_c   1.000
_cell.angle_alpha   90.00
_cell.angle_beta   90.00
_cell.angle_gamma   90.00
#
_symmetry.space_group_name_H-M   'P 1'
#
loop_
_entity.id
_entity.type
_entity.pdbx_description
1 polymer ?
#
loop_
_entity_poly.entity_id
_entity_poly.type
_entity_poly.pdbx_seq_one_letter_code
_entity_poly.pdbx_strand_id
1 'polypeptide(L)'
;MKKYNYVGWCMAGSLGLSAMSGQAAQPEKKQPHIILIMTDQQRWDALGCAGNEAVISPNVDRLAADGHLFCNAYTAAPSSTPARAGMLTGMSPWHHGLLGYGQVAEHYPYEMPQMLKDLGYHTLGIGKMHWHPQNVLHGFEVTILDESGRVESPYFMSDYRKWFNTQAFGLNPDSTGVEWNAHGAKAYALPERLHPTVWTGDRAVEAIKGYSSERPLFLKVSFARPHSPYDPPRRIVDKYEGRKIPAPVAVSYTHLRAHETSAHLV
;
A
#
# COMPACT_ATOMS: atom_id res chain seq x y z
N MET A 1 79.17 22.06 -14.67
CA MET A 1 79.11 22.52 -13.29
C MET A 1 78.30 23.78 -13.20
N LYS A 2 77.05 23.76 -12.76
CA LYS A 2 76.25 24.98 -12.51
C LYS A 2 75.83 24.95 -11.03
N LYS A 3 76.26 25.96 -10.29
CA LYS A 3 75.94 26.20 -8.89
C LYS A 3 74.54 26.84 -8.82
N TYR A 4 73.66 26.31 -7.99
CA TYR A 4 72.39 26.93 -7.64
C TYR A 4 72.51 27.52 -6.24
N ASN A 5 72.33 28.86 -6.17
CA ASN A 5 72.23 29.62 -4.91
C ASN A 5 70.81 29.48 -4.34
N TYR A 6 70.72 29.05 -3.08
CA TYR A 6 69.49 29.13 -2.29
C TYR A 6 69.38 30.49 -1.63
N VAL A 7 68.32 31.23 -2.01
CA VAL A 7 67.93 32.47 -1.32
C VAL A 7 66.86 32.08 -0.28
N GLY A 8 67.17 32.21 1.00
CA GLY A 8 66.23 32.00 2.06
C GLY A 8 65.24 33.14 2.17
N TRP A 9 63.94 32.84 2.19
CA TRP A 9 62.87 33.78 2.52
C TRP A 9 62.38 33.47 3.93
N CYS A 10 62.60 34.45 4.84
CA CYS A 10 61.90 34.48 6.12
C CYS A 10 60.49 34.96 5.91
N MET A 11 59.53 34.10 6.08
CA MET A 11 58.12 34.50 6.19
C MET A 11 57.79 34.77 7.66
N ALA A 12 57.45 36.02 7.96
CA ALA A 12 56.85 36.42 9.19
C ALA A 12 55.43 35.87 9.29
N GLY A 13 55.17 34.97 10.26
CA GLY A 13 53.87 34.43 10.52
C GLY A 13 52.95 35.45 11.19
N SER A 14 51.93 35.94 10.47
CA SER A 14 50.80 36.63 11.06
C SER A 14 49.83 35.59 11.61
N LEU A 15 49.66 35.50 12.91
CA LEU A 15 48.61 34.76 13.60
C LEU A 15 47.28 35.44 13.32
N GLY A 16 46.59 34.99 12.27
CA GLY A 16 45.17 35.33 12.05
C GLY A 16 44.29 34.54 13.03
N LEU A 17 43.72 35.19 14.05
CA LEU A 17 42.58 34.63 14.77
C LEU A 17 41.41 34.53 13.81
N SER A 18 41.19 33.36 13.25
CA SER A 18 39.93 33.01 12.59
C SER A 18 38.86 32.88 13.67
N ALA A 19 38.01 33.90 13.78
CA ALA A 19 36.77 33.77 14.52
C ALA A 19 35.94 32.62 13.87
N MET A 20 35.90 31.48 14.51
CA MET A 20 34.94 30.45 14.18
C MET A 20 33.54 31.04 14.50
N SER A 21 32.89 31.58 13.46
CA SER A 21 31.45 31.85 13.52
C SER A 21 30.78 30.49 13.72
N GLY A 22 30.38 30.23 14.96
CA GLY A 22 29.53 29.09 15.30
C GLY A 22 28.23 29.23 14.51
N GLN A 23 28.15 28.53 13.38
CA GLN A 23 26.92 28.37 12.66
C GLN A 23 26.03 27.58 13.60
N ALA A 24 25.02 28.25 14.19
CA ALA A 24 24.02 27.57 14.99
C ALA A 24 23.45 26.43 14.14
N ALA A 25 23.61 25.19 14.61
CA ALA A 25 23.05 24.04 13.95
C ALA A 25 21.57 24.30 13.77
N GLN A 26 21.12 24.34 12.50
CA GLN A 26 19.68 24.42 12.24
C GLN A 26 19.03 23.21 12.90
N PRO A 27 17.90 23.38 13.61
CA PRO A 27 17.23 22.26 14.23
C PRO A 27 16.97 21.20 13.15
N GLU A 28 17.45 20.01 13.41
CA GLU A 28 17.33 18.87 12.49
C GLU A 28 15.83 18.67 12.19
N LYS A 29 15.43 18.86 10.93
CA LYS A 29 14.04 18.80 10.53
C LYS A 29 13.55 17.37 10.74
N LYS A 30 12.69 17.16 11.73
CA LYS A 30 12.10 15.82 11.98
C LYS A 30 11.50 15.27 10.69
N GLN A 31 11.87 14.07 10.35
CA GLN A 31 11.28 13.37 9.20
C GLN A 31 9.78 13.11 9.47
N PRO A 32 8.89 13.35 8.49
CA PRO A 32 7.46 13.12 8.66
C PRO A 32 7.13 11.62 8.74
N HIS A 33 6.06 11.27 9.42
CA HIS A 33 5.44 9.95 9.25
C HIS A 33 4.87 9.82 7.84
N ILE A 34 4.98 8.63 7.26
CA ILE A 34 4.46 8.30 5.93
C ILE A 34 3.40 7.21 6.09
N ILE A 35 2.17 7.50 5.69
CA ILE A 35 1.07 6.53 5.70
C ILE A 35 0.62 6.29 4.25
N LEU A 36 0.84 5.07 3.75
CA LEU A 36 0.40 4.62 2.44
C LEU A 36 -0.88 3.80 2.59
N ILE A 37 -2.03 4.37 2.24
CA ILE A 37 -3.31 3.66 2.23
C ILE A 37 -3.60 3.19 0.81
N MET A 38 -3.89 1.90 0.67
CA MET A 38 -4.10 1.25 -0.61
C MET A 38 -5.35 0.38 -0.57
N THR A 39 -6.14 0.43 -1.63
CA THR A 39 -7.24 -0.49 -1.92
C THR A 39 -6.84 -1.43 -3.05
N ASP A 40 -7.42 -2.64 -3.09
CA ASP A 40 -7.13 -3.61 -4.15
C ASP A 40 -8.21 -3.55 -5.24
N GLN A 41 -7.78 -3.43 -6.49
CA GLN A 41 -8.65 -3.50 -7.65
C GLN A 41 -9.75 -2.42 -7.72
N GLN A 42 -9.53 -1.27 -7.09
CA GLN A 42 -10.46 -0.15 -7.18
C GLN A 42 -10.31 0.55 -8.53
N ARG A 43 -11.42 0.75 -9.23
CA ARG A 43 -11.45 1.54 -10.45
C ARG A 43 -11.13 3.01 -10.15
N TRP A 44 -10.43 3.64 -11.06
CA TRP A 44 -10.03 5.05 -10.93
C TRP A 44 -11.23 6.01 -10.80
N ASP A 45 -12.37 5.67 -11.43
CA ASP A 45 -13.60 6.45 -11.44
C ASP A 45 -14.58 6.06 -10.31
N ALA A 46 -14.19 5.17 -9.40
CA ALA A 46 -15.03 4.73 -8.28
C ALA A 46 -14.81 5.58 -7.01
N LEU A 47 -14.72 6.91 -7.18
CA LEU A 47 -14.59 7.91 -6.11
C LEU A 47 -15.38 9.18 -6.45
N GLY A 48 -15.97 9.84 -5.46
CA GLY A 48 -16.65 11.12 -5.63
C GLY A 48 -15.72 12.21 -6.14
N CYS A 49 -14.52 12.32 -5.58
CA CYS A 49 -13.48 13.26 -6.02
C CYS A 49 -12.97 13.01 -7.45
N ALA A 50 -13.22 11.84 -8.02
CA ALA A 50 -12.98 11.54 -9.43
C ALA A 50 -14.16 11.91 -10.36
N GLY A 51 -15.21 12.56 -9.84
CA GLY A 51 -16.37 13.00 -10.58
C GLY A 51 -17.51 11.99 -10.64
N ASN A 52 -17.48 10.91 -9.86
CA ASN A 52 -18.55 9.92 -9.83
C ASN A 52 -19.61 10.28 -8.77
N GLU A 53 -20.71 10.88 -9.22
CA GLU A 53 -21.82 11.32 -8.35
C GLU A 53 -22.60 10.15 -7.71
N ALA A 54 -22.48 8.94 -8.26
CA ALA A 54 -23.15 7.76 -7.70
C ALA A 54 -22.40 7.20 -6.49
N VAL A 55 -21.09 7.44 -6.37
CA VAL A 55 -20.25 6.90 -5.30
C VAL A 55 -20.26 7.81 -4.07
N ILE A 56 -20.34 7.20 -2.90
CA ILE A 56 -20.31 7.89 -1.60
C ILE A 56 -18.94 7.62 -0.96
N SER A 57 -18.00 8.56 -1.13
CA SER A 57 -16.62 8.45 -0.60
C SER A 57 -16.16 9.68 0.21
N PRO A 58 -16.93 10.15 1.21
CA PRO A 58 -16.75 11.47 1.82
C PRO A 58 -15.39 11.67 2.49
N ASN A 59 -14.79 10.60 3.03
CA ASN A 59 -13.49 10.71 3.70
C ASN A 59 -12.33 10.82 2.69
N VAL A 60 -12.41 10.08 1.58
CA VAL A 60 -11.43 10.17 0.49
C VAL A 60 -11.59 11.50 -0.24
N ASP A 61 -12.83 11.94 -0.47
CA ASP A 61 -13.13 13.22 -1.11
C ASP A 61 -12.59 14.39 -0.29
N ARG A 62 -12.72 14.35 1.05
CA ARG A 62 -12.13 15.34 1.94
C ARG A 62 -10.61 15.32 1.88
N LEU A 63 -9.99 14.14 1.91
CA LEU A 63 -8.54 14.02 1.78
C LEU A 63 -8.03 14.60 0.46
N ALA A 64 -8.76 14.38 -0.64
CA ALA A 64 -8.45 14.96 -1.93
C ALA A 64 -8.58 16.49 -1.95
N ALA A 65 -9.60 17.04 -1.25
CA ALA A 65 -9.81 18.48 -1.15
C ALA A 65 -8.74 19.18 -0.30
N ASP A 66 -8.27 18.51 0.76
CA ASP A 66 -7.25 19.04 1.68
C ASP A 66 -5.81 18.82 1.15
N GLY A 67 -5.64 17.97 0.12
CA GLY A 67 -4.34 17.53 -0.37
C GLY A 67 -4.14 17.77 -1.87
N HIS A 68 -3.46 16.83 -2.53
CA HIS A 68 -3.22 16.85 -3.96
C HIS A 68 -3.86 15.64 -4.62
N LEU A 69 -4.75 15.85 -5.58
CA LEU A 69 -5.37 14.82 -6.39
C LEU A 69 -4.63 14.64 -7.70
N PHE A 70 -4.04 13.46 -7.93
CA PHE A 70 -3.39 13.10 -9.17
C PHE A 70 -4.41 12.50 -10.14
N CYS A 71 -4.89 13.29 -11.09
CA CYS A 71 -5.90 12.86 -12.06
C CYS A 71 -5.38 11.86 -13.11
N ASN A 72 -4.07 11.80 -13.34
CA ASN A 72 -3.41 10.97 -14.34
C ASN A 72 -2.36 10.06 -13.68
N ALA A 73 -2.79 9.23 -12.73
CA ALA A 73 -1.94 8.22 -12.11
C ALA A 73 -2.21 6.84 -12.74
N TYR A 74 -1.16 6.15 -13.15
CA TYR A 74 -1.25 4.87 -13.85
C TYR A 74 -0.51 3.79 -13.06
N THR A 75 -1.09 2.59 -13.02
CA THR A 75 -0.37 1.42 -12.51
C THR A 75 0.65 0.93 -13.53
N ALA A 76 1.76 0.37 -13.03
CA ALA A 76 2.78 -0.23 -13.90
C ALA A 76 2.28 -1.47 -14.66
N ALA A 77 1.26 -2.15 -14.12
CA ALA A 77 0.62 -3.31 -14.74
C ALA A 77 -0.84 -3.44 -14.25
N PRO A 78 -1.76 -3.94 -15.08
CA PRO A 78 -3.17 -4.09 -14.72
C PRO A 78 -3.46 -5.39 -13.92
N SER A 79 -2.48 -5.92 -13.23
CA SER A 79 -2.58 -7.14 -12.42
C SER A 79 -1.91 -6.95 -11.07
N SER A 80 -2.46 -7.56 -10.01
CA SER A 80 -2.08 -7.30 -8.63
C SER A 80 -0.61 -7.58 -8.34
N THR A 81 -0.09 -8.74 -8.69
CA THR A 81 1.28 -9.12 -8.34
C THR A 81 2.35 -8.27 -9.02
N PRO A 82 2.30 -8.02 -10.36
CA PRO A 82 3.29 -7.16 -10.99
C PRO A 82 3.14 -5.67 -10.60
N ALA A 83 1.91 -5.19 -10.38
CA ALA A 83 1.71 -3.83 -9.89
C ALA A 83 2.29 -3.63 -8.48
N ARG A 84 2.10 -4.61 -7.59
CA ARG A 84 2.66 -4.57 -6.23
C ARG A 84 4.17 -4.73 -6.22
N ALA A 85 4.74 -5.56 -7.10
CA ALA A 85 6.19 -5.64 -7.30
C ALA A 85 6.77 -4.30 -7.79
N GLY A 86 6.10 -3.66 -8.76
CA GLY A 86 6.48 -2.34 -9.25
C GLY A 86 6.45 -1.27 -8.17
N MET A 87 5.41 -1.26 -7.31
CA MET A 87 5.33 -0.34 -6.18
C MET A 87 6.37 -0.63 -5.10
N LEU A 88 6.65 -1.91 -4.83
CA LEU A 88 7.65 -2.32 -3.85
C LEU A 88 9.07 -1.88 -4.26
N THR A 89 9.39 -2.00 -5.53
CA THR A 89 10.76 -1.84 -6.05
C THR A 89 11.03 -0.52 -6.76
N GLY A 90 9.99 0.20 -7.18
CA GLY A 90 10.10 1.33 -8.10
C GLY A 90 10.48 0.93 -9.53
N MET A 91 10.50 -0.36 -9.85
CA MET A 91 10.89 -0.89 -11.16
C MET A 91 9.68 -1.13 -12.06
N SER A 92 9.88 -1.03 -13.37
CA SER A 92 8.88 -1.48 -14.35
C SER A 92 8.80 -3.02 -14.37
N PRO A 93 7.69 -3.61 -14.85
CA PRO A 93 7.56 -5.06 -14.99
C PRO A 93 8.69 -5.73 -15.76
N TRP A 94 9.27 -5.05 -16.74
CA TRP A 94 10.42 -5.51 -17.52
C TRP A 94 11.69 -5.66 -16.66
N HIS A 95 11.86 -4.77 -15.67
CA HIS A 95 13.06 -4.78 -14.82
C HIS A 95 12.92 -5.71 -13.63
N HIS A 96 11.74 -5.78 -13.00
CA HIS A 96 11.54 -6.72 -11.89
C HIS A 96 11.15 -8.15 -12.37
N GLY A 97 10.95 -8.34 -13.67
CA GLY A 97 10.79 -9.65 -14.31
C GLY A 97 9.38 -10.27 -14.22
N LEU A 98 8.41 -9.61 -13.57
CA LEU A 98 7.05 -10.12 -13.41
C LEU A 98 6.12 -9.37 -14.38
N LEU A 99 5.93 -9.94 -15.58
CA LEU A 99 5.18 -9.28 -16.67
C LEU A 99 3.66 -9.50 -16.57
N GLY A 100 3.22 -10.50 -15.84
CA GLY A 100 1.82 -10.85 -15.65
C GLY A 100 1.58 -11.42 -14.26
N TYR A 101 0.37 -11.97 -14.02
CA TYR A 101 0.07 -12.62 -12.76
C TYR A 101 1.04 -13.79 -12.51
N GLY A 102 1.65 -13.79 -11.32
CA GLY A 102 2.62 -14.78 -10.92
C GLY A 102 3.09 -14.55 -9.48
N GLN A 103 4.06 -15.33 -9.08
CA GLN A 103 4.65 -15.20 -7.76
C GLN A 103 5.65 -14.03 -7.73
N VAL A 104 5.47 -13.12 -6.78
CA VAL A 104 6.45 -12.08 -6.49
C VAL A 104 7.74 -12.75 -6.00
N ALA A 105 8.89 -12.31 -6.49
CA ALA A 105 10.15 -12.86 -6.03
C ALA A 105 10.32 -12.66 -4.52
N GLU A 106 10.99 -13.60 -3.86
CA GLU A 106 11.21 -13.55 -2.42
C GLU A 106 12.09 -12.36 -2.01
N HIS A 107 12.91 -11.88 -2.94
CA HIS A 107 13.79 -10.74 -2.71
C HIS A 107 14.05 -9.97 -4.01
N TYR A 108 14.12 -8.64 -3.88
CA TYR A 108 14.54 -7.72 -4.95
C TYR A 108 15.75 -6.90 -4.51
N PRO A 109 16.58 -6.42 -5.44
CA PRO A 109 17.76 -5.63 -5.10
C PRO A 109 17.43 -4.30 -4.40
N TYR A 110 16.25 -3.76 -4.66
CA TYR A 110 15.74 -2.53 -4.04
C TYR A 110 14.30 -2.76 -3.59
N GLU A 111 14.01 -2.46 -2.34
CA GLU A 111 12.68 -2.59 -1.75
C GLU A 111 12.38 -1.35 -0.91
N MET A 112 11.31 -0.64 -1.25
CA MET A 112 10.95 0.64 -0.62
C MET A 112 10.93 0.57 0.92
N PRO A 113 10.36 -0.47 1.57
CA PRO A 113 10.38 -0.53 3.03
C PRO A 113 11.78 -0.68 3.60
N GLN A 114 12.67 -1.43 2.93
CA GLN A 114 14.06 -1.55 3.34
C GLN A 114 14.79 -0.21 3.22
N MET A 115 14.61 0.49 2.10
CA MET A 115 15.23 1.80 1.90
C MET A 115 14.77 2.82 2.96
N LEU A 116 13.49 2.81 3.32
CA LEU A 116 12.95 3.67 4.39
C LEU A 116 13.48 3.25 5.76
N LYS A 117 13.63 1.96 6.03
CA LYS A 117 14.25 1.46 7.25
C LYS A 117 15.70 1.94 7.39
N ASP A 118 16.46 1.91 6.30
CA ASP A 118 17.85 2.39 6.25
C ASP A 118 17.95 3.91 6.49
N LEU A 119 16.88 4.65 6.17
CA LEU A 119 16.71 6.07 6.50
C LEU A 119 16.20 6.32 7.93
N GLY A 120 16.09 5.29 8.76
CA GLY A 120 15.69 5.40 10.16
C GLY A 120 14.19 5.24 10.44
N TYR A 121 13.36 4.98 9.44
CA TYR A 121 11.93 4.73 9.66
C TYR A 121 11.70 3.40 10.39
N HIS A 122 10.69 3.37 11.26
CA HIS A 122 10.03 2.14 11.64
C HIS A 122 9.04 1.76 10.54
N THR A 123 9.14 0.53 10.00
CA THR A 123 8.38 0.11 8.82
C THR A 123 7.38 -0.98 9.17
N LEU A 124 6.08 -0.70 9.00
CA LEU A 124 4.96 -1.58 9.34
C LEU A 124 4.03 -1.76 8.15
N GLY A 125 3.72 -3.02 7.82
CA GLY A 125 2.75 -3.38 6.79
C GLY A 125 1.51 -4.03 7.39
N ILE A 126 0.30 -3.55 7.05
CA ILE A 126 -0.98 -4.10 7.53
C ILE A 126 -1.88 -4.43 6.34
N GLY A 127 -2.49 -5.62 6.36
CA GLY A 127 -3.45 -6.07 5.36
C GLY A 127 -2.82 -6.88 4.22
N LYS A 128 -3.35 -6.73 3.00
CA LYS A 128 -2.95 -7.55 1.84
C LYS A 128 -1.62 -7.11 1.25
N MET A 129 -0.66 -8.00 1.22
CA MET A 129 0.64 -7.78 0.57
C MET A 129 0.77 -8.49 -0.78
N HIS A 130 0.16 -9.66 -0.93
CA HIS A 130 0.15 -10.49 -2.13
C HIS A 130 1.55 -10.99 -2.53
N TRP A 131 2.37 -11.30 -1.53
CA TRP A 131 3.72 -11.83 -1.73
C TRP A 131 3.77 -13.38 -1.70
N HIS A 132 4.88 -13.91 -2.11
CA HIS A 132 5.17 -15.33 -2.03
C HIS A 132 6.65 -15.54 -1.64
N PRO A 133 6.96 -16.32 -0.57
CA PRO A 133 6.03 -16.74 0.50
C PRO A 133 5.31 -15.55 1.17
N GLN A 134 4.09 -15.77 1.64
CA GLN A 134 3.22 -14.69 2.13
C GLN A 134 3.76 -13.95 3.36
N ASN A 135 4.63 -14.59 4.13
CA ASN A 135 5.23 -14.05 5.35
C ASN A 135 6.62 -13.40 5.14
N VAL A 136 7.08 -13.28 3.90
CA VAL A 136 8.32 -12.53 3.60
C VAL A 136 8.10 -11.06 3.91
N LEU A 137 9.07 -10.44 4.58
CA LEU A 137 8.92 -9.07 5.08
C LEU A 137 9.19 -7.99 4.01
N HIS A 138 9.95 -8.29 2.97
CA HIS A 138 10.34 -7.31 1.94
C HIS A 138 10.79 -5.95 2.50
N GLY A 139 11.64 -6.01 3.53
CA GLY A 139 12.17 -4.83 4.18
C GLY A 139 11.29 -4.20 5.26
N PHE A 140 10.05 -4.63 5.44
CA PHE A 140 9.27 -4.26 6.63
C PHE A 140 9.88 -4.90 7.88
N GLU A 141 9.82 -4.19 8.99
CA GLU A 141 10.20 -4.75 10.31
C GLU A 141 9.09 -5.64 10.86
N VAL A 142 7.84 -5.28 10.57
CA VAL A 142 6.65 -6.03 11.01
C VAL A 142 5.60 -6.03 9.92
N THR A 143 4.90 -7.16 9.75
CA THR A 143 3.68 -7.27 8.95
C THR A 143 2.56 -7.91 9.74
N ILE A 144 1.33 -7.41 9.56
CA ILE A 144 0.08 -7.94 10.14
C ILE A 144 -0.85 -8.23 8.96
N LEU A 145 -0.95 -9.50 8.58
CA LEU A 145 -1.44 -9.89 7.27
C LEU A 145 -2.92 -10.25 7.22
N ASP A 146 -3.61 -9.73 6.19
CA ASP A 146 -4.87 -10.24 5.66
C ASP A 146 -4.69 -10.57 4.17
N GLU A 147 -4.55 -11.86 3.87
CA GLU A 147 -4.41 -12.33 2.49
C GLU A 147 -5.75 -12.79 1.88
N SER A 148 -6.86 -12.42 2.51
CA SER A 148 -8.22 -12.61 1.98
C SER A 148 -8.51 -14.02 1.44
N GLY A 149 -8.23 -15.05 2.24
CA GLY A 149 -8.52 -16.43 1.86
C GLY A 149 -7.50 -17.08 0.93
N ARG A 150 -6.48 -16.35 0.48
CA ARG A 150 -5.42 -16.95 -0.32
C ARG A 150 -4.57 -17.87 0.55
N VAL A 151 -4.55 -19.15 0.21
CA VAL A 151 -3.72 -20.16 0.85
C VAL A 151 -2.74 -20.69 -0.20
N GLU A 152 -1.55 -20.10 -0.24
CA GLU A 152 -0.50 -20.55 -1.16
C GLU A 152 0.43 -21.58 -0.53
N SER A 153 0.29 -21.78 0.78
CA SER A 153 0.99 -22.81 1.55
C SER A 153 0.07 -23.40 2.60
N PRO A 154 0.05 -24.71 2.80
CA PRO A 154 -0.73 -25.34 3.87
C PRO A 154 -0.26 -24.91 5.28
N TYR A 155 0.93 -24.32 5.38
CA TYR A 155 1.51 -23.86 6.64
C TYR A 155 1.27 -22.37 6.91
N PHE A 156 0.66 -21.65 5.97
CA PHE A 156 0.39 -20.23 6.14
C PHE A 156 -1.04 -20.00 6.62
N MET A 157 -1.18 -19.23 7.67
CA MET A 157 -2.45 -18.66 8.13
C MET A 157 -2.25 -17.18 8.43
N SER A 158 -3.01 -16.31 7.75
CA SER A 158 -2.92 -14.86 7.96
C SER A 158 -3.33 -14.47 9.39
N ASP A 159 -2.87 -13.31 9.85
CA ASP A 159 -3.20 -12.80 11.18
C ASP A 159 -4.69 -12.50 11.32
N TYR A 160 -5.34 -12.03 10.23
CA TYR A 160 -6.79 -11.90 10.16
C TYR A 160 -7.50 -13.23 10.44
N ARG A 161 -7.09 -14.34 9.80
CA ARG A 161 -7.72 -15.64 10.02
C ARG A 161 -7.49 -16.19 11.42
N LYS A 162 -6.29 -16.01 11.96
CA LYS A 162 -5.99 -16.37 13.37
C LYS A 162 -6.92 -15.61 14.32
N TRP A 163 -7.02 -14.28 14.14
CA TRP A 163 -7.90 -13.43 14.92
C TRP A 163 -9.37 -13.84 14.74
N PHE A 164 -9.84 -14.02 13.50
CA PHE A 164 -11.21 -14.43 13.21
C PHE A 164 -11.59 -15.70 13.97
N ASN A 165 -10.74 -16.72 13.96
CA ASN A 165 -10.98 -17.98 14.65
C ASN A 165 -11.13 -17.79 16.17
N THR A 166 -10.48 -16.79 16.77
CA THR A 166 -10.66 -16.47 18.19
C THR A 166 -11.95 -15.71 18.47
N GLN A 167 -12.45 -14.93 17.50
CA GLN A 167 -13.65 -14.08 17.66
C GLN A 167 -14.96 -14.78 17.28
N ALA A 168 -14.87 -15.79 16.45
CA ALA A 168 -16.04 -16.45 15.84
C ALA A 168 -15.77 -17.94 15.64
N PHE A 169 -15.50 -18.63 16.75
CA PHE A 169 -15.22 -20.07 16.74
C PHE A 169 -16.32 -20.85 16.00
N GLY A 170 -15.90 -21.72 15.07
CA GLY A 170 -16.82 -22.54 14.27
C GLY A 170 -17.41 -21.84 13.03
N LEU A 171 -17.19 -20.53 12.85
CA LEU A 171 -17.53 -19.85 11.59
C LEU A 171 -16.36 -19.91 10.60
N ASN A 172 -16.69 -19.85 9.31
CA ASN A 172 -15.70 -19.75 8.23
C ASN A 172 -15.62 -18.30 7.74
N PRO A 173 -14.44 -17.64 7.77
CA PRO A 173 -14.26 -16.28 7.25
C PRO A 173 -14.59 -16.14 5.76
N ASP A 174 -14.56 -17.22 4.99
CA ASP A 174 -14.90 -17.22 3.57
C ASP A 174 -16.41 -17.36 3.30
N SER A 175 -17.22 -17.60 4.33
CA SER A 175 -18.69 -17.65 4.22
C SER A 175 -19.29 -16.25 4.15
N THR A 176 -18.85 -15.46 3.17
CA THR A 176 -19.21 -14.04 3.02
C THR A 176 -20.62 -13.83 2.46
N GLY A 177 -21.26 -14.87 1.93
CA GLY A 177 -22.53 -14.81 1.22
C GLY A 177 -22.40 -14.57 -0.29
N VAL A 178 -21.19 -14.40 -0.78
CA VAL A 178 -20.83 -14.24 -2.20
C VAL A 178 -19.68 -15.20 -2.50
N GLU A 179 -19.76 -15.88 -3.62
CA GLU A 179 -18.66 -16.74 -4.08
C GLU A 179 -17.42 -15.89 -4.44
N TRP A 180 -16.24 -16.47 -4.23
CA TRP A 180 -14.96 -15.76 -4.33
C TRP A 180 -14.77 -15.04 -5.65
N ASN A 181 -15.12 -15.44 -6.76
CA ASN A 181 -14.98 -14.75 -8.06
C ASN A 181 -16.33 -14.35 -8.68
N ALA A 182 -17.39 -14.30 -7.88
CA ALA A 182 -18.68 -13.85 -8.39
C ALA A 182 -18.67 -12.36 -8.73
N HIS A 183 -19.35 -12.01 -9.81
CA HIS A 183 -19.52 -10.61 -10.23
C HIS A 183 -20.70 -9.90 -9.57
N GLY A 184 -21.53 -10.62 -8.83
CA GLY A 184 -22.65 -10.06 -8.08
C GLY A 184 -22.23 -9.58 -6.69
N ALA A 185 -22.79 -8.47 -6.24
CA ALA A 185 -22.60 -7.95 -4.89
C ALA A 185 -23.77 -8.36 -3.99
N LYS A 186 -23.47 -8.73 -2.75
CA LYS A 186 -24.46 -8.95 -1.68
C LYS A 186 -23.91 -8.40 -0.37
N ALA A 187 -24.82 -8.10 0.55
CA ALA A 187 -24.38 -7.75 1.90
C ALA A 187 -23.60 -8.91 2.54
N TYR A 188 -22.52 -8.56 3.24
CA TYR A 188 -21.71 -9.49 4.01
C TYR A 188 -22.60 -10.34 4.95
N ALA A 189 -22.46 -11.65 4.86
CA ALA A 189 -23.34 -12.59 5.57
C ALA A 189 -23.03 -12.74 7.06
N LEU A 190 -21.82 -12.37 7.47
CA LEU A 190 -21.36 -12.45 8.85
C LEU A 190 -21.47 -11.08 9.55
N PRO A 191 -21.33 -11.00 10.88
CA PRO A 191 -21.31 -9.72 11.59
C PRO A 191 -20.24 -8.76 11.05
N GLU A 192 -20.60 -7.50 10.82
CA GLU A 192 -19.71 -6.48 10.21
C GLU A 192 -18.37 -6.36 10.93
N ARG A 193 -18.33 -6.50 12.27
CA ARG A 193 -17.08 -6.46 13.04
C ARG A 193 -16.05 -7.52 12.63
N LEU A 194 -16.50 -8.58 11.95
CA LEU A 194 -15.66 -9.66 11.44
C LEU A 194 -15.18 -9.40 10.00
N HIS A 195 -15.68 -8.34 9.36
CA HIS A 195 -15.32 -8.04 7.98
C HIS A 195 -13.81 -7.69 7.85
N PRO A 196 -13.09 -8.23 6.86
CA PRO A 196 -11.63 -8.00 6.72
C PRO A 196 -11.27 -6.52 6.57
N THR A 197 -12.11 -5.71 5.92
CA THR A 197 -11.89 -4.27 5.82
C THR A 197 -11.97 -3.57 7.18
N VAL A 198 -12.90 -3.97 8.03
CA VAL A 198 -13.04 -3.43 9.39
C VAL A 198 -11.82 -3.82 10.21
N TRP A 199 -11.44 -5.09 10.19
CA TRP A 199 -10.27 -5.58 10.90
C TRP A 199 -8.98 -4.86 10.47
N THR A 200 -8.74 -4.74 9.16
CA THR A 200 -7.55 -4.04 8.65
C THR A 200 -7.52 -2.57 9.10
N GLY A 201 -8.68 -1.90 9.06
CA GLY A 201 -8.82 -0.52 9.54
C GLY A 201 -8.54 -0.40 11.04
N ASP A 202 -9.10 -1.30 11.86
CA ASP A 202 -8.89 -1.32 13.31
C ASP A 202 -7.41 -1.55 13.65
N ARG A 203 -6.75 -2.50 12.99
CA ARG A 203 -5.29 -2.74 13.18
C ARG A 203 -4.47 -1.50 12.82
N ALA A 204 -4.82 -0.79 11.74
CA ALA A 204 -4.14 0.44 11.36
C ALA A 204 -4.34 1.57 12.39
N VAL A 205 -5.56 1.75 12.89
CA VAL A 205 -5.88 2.75 13.92
C VAL A 205 -5.16 2.42 15.23
N GLU A 206 -5.14 1.16 15.64
CA GLU A 206 -4.41 0.73 16.84
C GLU A 206 -2.90 0.97 16.70
N ALA A 207 -2.32 0.64 15.54
CA ALA A 207 -0.92 0.88 15.27
C ALA A 207 -0.56 2.38 15.36
N ILE A 208 -1.39 3.26 14.77
CA ILE A 208 -1.18 4.70 14.82
C ILE A 208 -1.33 5.24 16.25
N LYS A 209 -2.39 4.83 16.96
CA LYS A 209 -2.64 5.32 18.34
C LYS A 209 -1.61 4.83 19.35
N GLY A 210 -1.12 3.60 19.17
CA GLY A 210 -0.12 2.99 20.04
C GLY A 210 1.32 3.35 19.68
N TYR A 211 1.55 4.08 18.61
CA TYR A 211 2.90 4.42 18.16
C TYR A 211 3.52 5.49 19.07
N SER A 212 4.59 5.13 19.77
CA SER A 212 5.28 6.00 20.73
C SER A 212 6.80 6.11 20.51
N SER A 213 7.30 5.55 19.39
CA SER A 213 8.74 5.62 19.05
C SER A 213 9.15 7.02 18.58
N GLU A 214 10.38 7.41 18.88
CA GLU A 214 11.00 8.63 18.33
C GLU A 214 11.33 8.51 16.83
N ARG A 215 11.38 7.31 16.30
CA ARG A 215 11.61 7.07 14.87
C ARG A 215 10.40 7.51 14.06
N PRO A 216 10.57 8.05 12.84
CA PRO A 216 9.44 8.29 11.95
C PRO A 216 8.80 6.94 11.54
N LEU A 217 7.49 6.92 11.36
CA LEU A 217 6.73 5.73 10.98
C LEU A 217 6.51 5.70 9.46
N PHE A 218 6.84 4.60 8.81
CA PHE A 218 6.28 4.22 7.53
C PHE A 218 5.23 3.11 7.73
N LEU A 219 3.97 3.44 7.52
CA LEU A 219 2.85 2.51 7.64
C LEU A 219 2.20 2.29 6.28
N LYS A 220 2.22 1.06 5.78
CA LYS A 220 1.42 0.64 4.63
C LYS A 220 0.16 -0.06 5.12
N VAL A 221 -1.00 0.50 4.82
CA VAL A 221 -2.33 -0.10 5.07
C VAL A 221 -2.92 -0.53 3.74
N SER A 222 -3.03 -1.83 3.50
CA SER A 222 -3.45 -2.39 2.23
C SER A 222 -4.73 -3.21 2.40
N PHE A 223 -5.86 -2.61 2.03
CA PHE A 223 -7.15 -3.26 2.07
C PHE A 223 -7.29 -4.29 0.94
N ALA A 224 -7.86 -5.45 1.25
CA ALA A 224 -8.14 -6.48 0.26
C ALA A 224 -9.38 -6.15 -0.61
N ARG A 225 -10.23 -5.23 -0.16
CA ARG A 225 -11.39 -4.75 -0.90
C ARG A 225 -11.07 -3.42 -1.60
N PRO A 226 -11.80 -3.09 -2.69
CA PRO A 226 -12.99 -3.73 -3.25
C PRO A 226 -12.75 -4.90 -4.22
N HIS A 227 -11.58 -5.57 -4.21
CA HIS A 227 -11.45 -6.85 -4.91
C HIS A 227 -12.52 -7.85 -4.44
N SER A 228 -12.99 -8.72 -5.32
CA SER A 228 -13.97 -9.76 -4.97
C SER A 228 -13.57 -10.58 -3.72
N PRO A 229 -14.53 -11.15 -2.99
CA PRO A 229 -15.97 -11.08 -3.17
C PRO A 229 -16.52 -9.67 -2.88
N TYR A 230 -17.55 -9.27 -3.63
CA TYR A 230 -18.21 -7.98 -3.44
C TYR A 230 -19.24 -8.09 -2.31
N ASP A 231 -18.76 -8.01 -1.10
CA ASP A 231 -19.46 -8.34 0.14
C ASP A 231 -19.53 -7.16 1.14
N PRO A 232 -19.95 -5.95 0.71
CA PRO A 232 -19.97 -4.80 1.60
C PRO A 232 -20.89 -5.05 2.80
N PRO A 233 -20.63 -4.42 3.97
CA PRO A 233 -21.53 -4.45 5.11
C PRO A 233 -22.94 -3.98 4.74
N ARG A 234 -23.99 -4.55 5.35
CA ARG A 234 -25.41 -4.24 5.07
C ARG A 234 -25.69 -2.72 5.06
N ARG A 235 -25.22 -1.99 6.07
CA ARG A 235 -25.39 -0.54 6.17
C ARG A 235 -24.81 0.25 4.98
N ILE A 236 -23.86 -0.33 4.23
CA ILE A 236 -23.30 0.26 3.03
C ILE A 236 -24.20 -0.06 1.83
N VAL A 237 -24.67 -1.32 1.71
CA VAL A 237 -25.62 -1.72 0.67
C VAL A 237 -26.86 -0.82 0.70
N ASP A 238 -27.45 -0.64 1.89
CA ASP A 238 -28.66 0.16 2.10
C ASP A 238 -28.52 1.60 1.59
N LYS A 239 -27.31 2.17 1.60
CA LYS A 239 -27.03 3.50 1.05
C LYS A 239 -27.16 3.57 -0.48
N TYR A 240 -27.07 2.43 -1.15
CA TYR A 240 -27.14 2.34 -2.61
C TYR A 240 -28.47 1.77 -3.12
N GLU A 241 -29.33 1.26 -2.24
CA GLU A 241 -30.66 0.79 -2.62
C GLU A 241 -31.46 1.92 -3.24
N GLY A 242 -32.03 1.67 -4.42
CA GLY A 242 -32.82 2.65 -5.18
C GLY A 242 -32.02 3.75 -5.88
N ARG A 243 -30.70 3.79 -5.74
CA ARG A 243 -29.86 4.76 -6.48
C ARG A 243 -29.69 4.36 -7.93
N LYS A 244 -29.73 5.34 -8.81
CA LYS A 244 -29.38 5.13 -10.22
C LYS A 244 -27.85 5.03 -10.32
N ILE A 245 -27.37 3.85 -10.63
CA ILE A 245 -25.96 3.61 -10.88
C ILE A 245 -25.70 3.70 -12.40
N PRO A 246 -24.69 4.44 -12.85
CA PRO A 246 -24.33 4.50 -14.27
C PRO A 246 -24.02 3.09 -14.81
N ALA A 247 -24.45 2.83 -16.04
CA ALA A 247 -24.06 1.59 -16.72
C ALA A 247 -22.53 1.56 -16.91
N PRO A 248 -21.90 0.38 -16.87
CA PRO A 248 -20.49 0.25 -17.24
C PRO A 248 -20.23 0.80 -18.63
N VAL A 249 -19.07 1.41 -18.83
CA VAL A 249 -18.64 1.79 -20.18
C VAL A 249 -18.41 0.51 -20.97
N ALA A 250 -19.31 0.24 -21.90
CA ALA A 250 -19.21 -0.91 -22.79
C ALA A 250 -18.76 -0.45 -24.18
N VAL A 251 -17.78 -1.13 -24.75
CA VAL A 251 -17.37 -0.96 -26.15
C VAL A 251 -17.72 -2.23 -26.92
N SER A 252 -18.04 -2.10 -28.20
CA SER A 252 -18.57 -3.21 -29.01
C SER A 252 -17.70 -4.47 -28.99
N TYR A 253 -16.41 -4.34 -28.84
CA TYR A 253 -15.48 -5.48 -28.79
C TYR A 253 -15.36 -6.13 -27.40
N THR A 254 -15.81 -5.53 -26.32
CA THR A 254 -15.78 -6.15 -24.98
C THR A 254 -16.69 -7.37 -24.89
N HIS A 255 -17.74 -7.42 -25.66
CA HIS A 255 -18.64 -8.57 -25.74
C HIS A 255 -18.06 -9.75 -26.53
N LEU A 256 -17.14 -9.47 -27.47
CA LEU A 256 -16.51 -10.49 -28.32
C LEU A 256 -15.36 -11.20 -27.61
N ARG A 257 -14.89 -10.65 -26.51
CA ARG A 257 -13.76 -11.15 -25.73
C ARG A 257 -14.18 -11.56 -24.32
N ALA A 258 -15.34 -12.19 -24.21
CA ALA A 258 -15.86 -12.72 -22.95
C ALA A 258 -14.89 -13.69 -22.23
N HIS A 259 -13.86 -14.18 -22.93
CA HIS A 259 -12.79 -14.97 -22.38
C HIS A 259 -11.64 -14.15 -21.79
N GLU A 260 -11.53 -12.87 -22.10
CA GLU A 260 -10.61 -11.91 -21.45
C GLU A 260 -11.18 -11.35 -20.15
N THR A 261 -12.21 -11.82 -19.82
CA THR A 261 -12.88 -12.13 -18.60
C THR A 261 -12.32 -11.48 -17.36
N SER A 262 -13.06 -11.45 -16.39
CA SER A 262 -12.86 -11.07 -15.01
C SER A 262 -11.43 -10.81 -14.50
N ALA A 263 -10.40 -11.45 -15.06
CA ALA A 263 -9.00 -11.18 -14.75
C ALA A 263 -8.39 -9.98 -15.50
N HIS A 264 -9.03 -9.49 -16.56
CA HIS A 264 -8.52 -8.44 -17.42
C HIS A 264 -9.39 -7.17 -17.47
N LEU A 265 -10.63 -7.26 -16.99
CA LEU A 265 -11.59 -6.15 -16.96
C LEU A 265 -11.73 -5.54 -15.56
N VAL A 266 -10.81 -5.85 -14.70
CA VAL A 266 -10.82 -5.36 -13.34
C VAL A 266 -9.68 -4.41 -13.11
#